data_bc50bc60969c8d292174e5aa0dfb4455
#
_entry.id   bc50bc60969c8d292174e5aa0dfb4455
#
_cell.length_a   1.000
_cell.length_b   1.000
_cell.length_c   1.000
_cell.angle_alpha   90.00
_cell.angle_beta   90.00
_cell.angle_gamma   90.00
#
_symmetry.space_group_name_H-M   'P 1'
#
loop_
_entity.id
_entity.type
_entity.pdbx_description
1 polymer ?
#
loop_
_entity_poly.entity_id
_entity_poly.type
_entity_poly.pdbx_seq_one_letter_code
_entity_poly.pdbx_strand_id
1 'polypeptide(L)'
;MPPVPLTSVARCFARFVTSLALDDVPAPVVSRTTLLALDTIGSCLASSTMDFGRAVIQTAERLGGAHESSLIGGKTKVAAPNAVLANGTLAHGLDFDDTREEAIVHTGSVAVPTALAVGEAVNASGKAVLEAMIAGVEVMCRVGLAVPGKFHARNFHPTALTGSFAAAAVAGKLYGLTEDQLVHAFGICGSQAGGIIEYLADGSWTKRFHPGWASHAGVVATFLAQSGFTGPESVFEGRQGFYQAFAGGCDENRLRELLESLGKVWEAEQLTFKPYPCGSIAHPYMDCALRLRERHRPRPDQIVEVRCRTAEGPVPRLWEPLAAKRRPQNGYAAKFSLPYLVAVILTKGKAGLAEFTDEAVRDRTVLQLAAKVNYELDSTIRYPEQFAGHLMLTLDDGRVVEERQDHPR
;
A
#
# COMPACT_ATOMS: atom_id res chain seq x y z
N MET A 1 -8.08 8.87 -38.67
CA MET A 1 -9.39 8.67 -38.05
C MET A 1 -9.36 9.40 -36.71
N PRO A 2 -10.36 10.17 -36.32
CA PRO A 2 -10.43 10.69 -34.97
C PRO A 2 -10.47 9.48 -33.99
N PRO A 3 -9.81 9.57 -32.84
CA PRO A 3 -9.86 8.48 -31.87
C PRO A 3 -11.32 8.22 -31.46
N VAL A 4 -11.72 6.95 -31.42
CA VAL A 4 -13.03 6.56 -30.89
C VAL A 4 -13.12 7.12 -29.48
N PRO A 5 -14.21 7.80 -29.09
CA PRO A 5 -14.36 8.33 -27.74
C PRO A 5 -14.14 7.21 -26.74
N LEU A 6 -13.30 7.45 -25.71
CA LEU A 6 -13.10 6.48 -24.64
C LEU A 6 -14.47 6.23 -24.00
N THR A 7 -14.90 4.99 -23.97
CA THR A 7 -15.96 4.59 -23.04
C THR A 7 -15.52 5.05 -21.65
N SER A 8 -16.41 5.64 -20.85
CA SER A 8 -16.08 6.15 -19.51
C SER A 8 -15.25 5.12 -18.71
N VAL A 9 -14.19 5.59 -18.06
CA VAL A 9 -13.31 4.74 -17.24
C VAL A 9 -14.10 4.02 -16.16
N ALA A 10 -15.03 4.73 -15.49
CA ALA A 10 -15.90 4.16 -14.48
C ALA A 10 -16.74 3.01 -15.06
N ARG A 11 -17.25 3.16 -16.27
CA ARG A 11 -18.03 2.12 -16.94
C ARG A 11 -17.19 0.90 -17.33
N CYS A 12 -15.96 1.10 -17.78
CA CYS A 12 -15.03 -0.01 -18.06
C CYS A 12 -14.78 -0.83 -16.81
N PHE A 13 -14.48 -0.18 -15.67
CA PHE A 13 -14.31 -0.86 -14.40
C PHE A 13 -15.59 -1.53 -13.91
N ALA A 14 -16.73 -0.85 -13.98
CA ALA A 14 -18.01 -1.40 -13.54
C ALA A 14 -18.37 -2.68 -14.32
N ARG A 15 -18.21 -2.67 -15.64
CA ARG A 15 -18.41 -3.84 -16.50
C ARG A 15 -17.47 -4.99 -16.13
N PHE A 16 -16.19 -4.73 -15.95
CA PHE A 16 -15.23 -5.73 -15.52
C PHE A 16 -15.62 -6.35 -14.18
N VAL A 17 -15.94 -5.53 -13.18
CA VAL A 17 -16.31 -5.98 -11.84
C VAL A 17 -17.58 -6.85 -11.86
N THR A 18 -18.61 -6.43 -12.59
CA THR A 18 -19.89 -7.17 -12.64
C THR A 18 -19.77 -8.48 -13.40
N SER A 19 -18.96 -8.53 -14.47
CA SER A 19 -18.81 -9.71 -15.32
C SER A 19 -17.75 -10.72 -14.84
N LEU A 20 -16.84 -10.33 -13.93
CA LEU A 20 -15.75 -11.20 -13.46
C LEU A 20 -16.31 -12.46 -12.79
N ALA A 21 -15.92 -13.63 -13.29
CA ALA A 21 -16.17 -14.92 -12.67
C ALA A 21 -14.86 -15.63 -12.37
N LEU A 22 -14.77 -16.31 -11.23
CA LEU A 22 -13.51 -16.97 -10.79
C LEU A 22 -13.06 -18.06 -11.78
N ASP A 23 -14.00 -18.68 -12.47
CA ASP A 23 -13.71 -19.73 -13.45
C ASP A 23 -12.96 -19.20 -14.69
N ASP A 24 -13.02 -17.88 -14.94
CA ASP A 24 -12.30 -17.20 -16.03
C ASP A 24 -10.93 -16.65 -15.56
N VAL A 25 -10.61 -16.77 -14.27
CA VAL A 25 -9.38 -16.24 -13.69
C VAL A 25 -8.27 -17.29 -13.69
N PRO A 26 -7.06 -16.96 -14.16
CA PRO A 26 -5.94 -17.91 -14.13
C PRO A 26 -5.60 -18.41 -12.72
N ALA A 27 -5.27 -19.68 -12.57
CA ALA A 27 -4.95 -20.29 -11.28
C ALA A 27 -3.81 -19.57 -10.50
N PRO A 28 -2.75 -19.01 -11.14
CA PRO A 28 -1.74 -18.22 -10.43
C PRO A 28 -2.32 -16.98 -9.77
N VAL A 29 -3.27 -16.26 -10.39
CA VAL A 29 -3.96 -15.09 -9.85
C VAL A 29 -4.77 -15.47 -8.60
N VAL A 30 -5.54 -16.56 -8.68
CA VAL A 30 -6.32 -17.09 -7.56
C VAL A 30 -5.41 -17.47 -6.39
N SER A 31 -4.30 -18.17 -6.67
CA SER A 31 -3.30 -18.55 -5.67
C SER A 31 -2.67 -17.30 -5.01
N ARG A 32 -2.26 -16.31 -5.82
CA ARG A 32 -1.65 -15.07 -5.31
C ARG A 32 -2.64 -14.29 -4.45
N THR A 33 -3.90 -14.18 -4.86
CA THR A 33 -4.94 -13.51 -4.07
C THR A 33 -5.24 -14.24 -2.76
N THR A 34 -5.18 -15.57 -2.75
CA THR A 34 -5.32 -16.36 -1.52
C THR A 34 -4.16 -16.10 -0.55
N LEU A 35 -2.92 -16.04 -1.06
CA LEU A 35 -1.75 -15.67 -0.25
C LEU A 35 -1.84 -14.23 0.26
N LEU A 36 -2.37 -13.31 -0.56
CA LEU A 36 -2.64 -11.92 -0.14
C LEU A 36 -3.60 -11.86 1.04
N ALA A 37 -4.67 -12.67 1.01
CA ALA A 37 -5.61 -12.75 2.12
C ALA A 37 -4.93 -13.26 3.40
N LEU A 38 -4.10 -14.30 3.30
CA LEU A 38 -3.37 -14.87 4.43
C LEU A 38 -2.40 -13.85 5.04
N ASP A 39 -1.61 -13.16 4.23
CA ASP A 39 -0.65 -12.13 4.63
C ASP A 39 -1.36 -10.97 5.34
N THR A 40 -2.45 -10.49 4.75
CA THR A 40 -3.25 -9.38 5.30
C THR A 40 -3.90 -9.75 6.63
N ILE A 41 -4.48 -10.95 6.76
CA ILE A 41 -5.07 -11.41 8.04
C ILE A 41 -3.98 -11.52 9.11
N GLY A 42 -2.80 -12.04 8.77
CA GLY A 42 -1.65 -12.10 9.67
C GLY A 42 -1.25 -10.70 10.17
N SER A 43 -1.17 -9.72 9.28
CA SER A 43 -0.89 -8.31 9.60
C SER A 43 -1.97 -7.70 10.51
N CYS A 44 -3.25 -7.99 10.25
CA CYS A 44 -4.35 -7.55 11.11
C CYS A 44 -4.25 -8.11 12.52
N LEU A 45 -4.02 -9.42 12.65
CA LEU A 45 -3.91 -10.09 13.96
C LEU A 45 -2.74 -9.52 14.79
N ALA A 46 -1.58 -9.33 14.17
CA ALA A 46 -0.44 -8.72 14.84
C ALA A 46 -0.72 -7.26 15.25
N SER A 47 -1.32 -6.46 14.34
CA SER A 47 -1.70 -5.07 14.61
C SER A 47 -2.72 -4.92 15.73
N SER A 48 -3.66 -5.85 15.87
CA SER A 48 -4.74 -5.79 16.87
C SER A 48 -4.22 -5.78 18.32
N THR A 49 -3.02 -6.28 18.54
CA THR A 49 -2.37 -6.30 19.87
C THR A 49 -1.69 -4.98 20.23
N MET A 50 -1.57 -4.03 19.29
CA MET A 50 -0.87 -2.76 19.47
C MET A 50 -1.83 -1.63 19.90
N ASP A 51 -1.28 -0.52 20.41
CA ASP A 51 -2.08 0.59 20.91
C ASP A 51 -3.00 1.20 19.85
N PHE A 52 -2.48 1.46 18.66
CA PHE A 52 -3.29 1.96 17.55
C PHE A 52 -4.38 0.97 17.12
N GLY A 53 -4.08 -0.34 17.19
CA GLY A 53 -5.04 -1.40 16.88
C GLY A 53 -6.17 -1.44 17.89
N ARG A 54 -5.86 -1.37 19.19
CA ARG A 54 -6.87 -1.25 20.25
C ARG A 54 -7.72 0.00 20.09
N ALA A 55 -7.10 1.14 19.76
CA ALA A 55 -7.82 2.40 19.57
C ALA A 55 -8.82 2.34 18.41
N VAL A 56 -8.45 1.74 17.26
CA VAL A 56 -9.36 1.66 16.12
C VAL A 56 -10.47 0.62 16.32
N ILE A 57 -10.18 -0.52 17.01
CA ILE A 57 -11.19 -1.52 17.38
C ILE A 57 -12.24 -0.86 18.29
N GLN A 58 -11.82 -0.19 19.37
CA GLN A 58 -12.72 0.54 20.28
C GLN A 58 -13.54 1.60 19.56
N THR A 59 -12.94 2.28 18.58
CA THR A 59 -13.66 3.28 17.77
C THR A 59 -14.77 2.62 16.93
N ALA A 60 -14.48 1.50 16.26
CA ALA A 60 -15.46 0.77 15.48
C ALA A 60 -16.59 0.21 16.35
N GLU A 61 -16.28 -0.33 17.55
CA GLU A 61 -17.25 -0.77 18.53
C GLU A 61 -18.16 0.38 19.00
N ARG A 62 -17.60 1.56 19.23
CA ARG A 62 -18.37 2.77 19.61
C ARG A 62 -19.27 3.26 18.49
N LEU A 63 -18.84 3.17 17.23
CA LEU A 63 -19.68 3.48 16.06
C LEU A 63 -20.83 2.47 15.91
N GLY A 64 -20.62 1.21 16.31
CA GLY A 64 -21.67 0.19 16.42
C GLY A 64 -22.32 -0.18 15.09
N GLY A 65 -23.65 -0.17 15.08
CA GLY A 65 -24.50 -0.57 13.96
C GLY A 65 -24.94 -2.03 14.01
N ALA A 66 -25.34 -2.60 12.87
CA ALA A 66 -25.74 -4.00 12.77
C ALA A 66 -24.57 -4.94 13.14
N HIS A 67 -24.86 -6.03 13.86
CA HIS A 67 -23.85 -7.02 14.27
C HIS A 67 -23.59 -8.05 13.16
N GLU A 68 -23.07 -7.60 12.02
CA GLU A 68 -22.94 -8.41 10.81
C GLU A 68 -21.51 -8.77 10.44
N SER A 69 -20.51 -7.92 10.77
CA SER A 69 -19.14 -8.08 10.34
C SER A 69 -18.15 -8.10 11.50
N SER A 70 -17.22 -9.05 11.49
CA SER A 70 -16.24 -9.29 12.54
C SER A 70 -15.13 -8.25 12.53
N LEU A 71 -14.71 -7.82 13.73
CA LEU A 71 -13.46 -7.09 13.95
C LEU A 71 -12.33 -8.11 14.12
N ILE A 72 -11.29 -8.08 13.26
CA ILE A 72 -10.16 -9.01 13.34
C ILE A 72 -9.36 -8.71 14.62
N GLY A 73 -9.22 -9.75 15.47
CA GLY A 73 -8.62 -9.59 16.81
C GLY A 73 -9.55 -9.00 17.86
N GLY A 74 -10.78 -8.60 17.50
CA GLY A 74 -11.85 -8.19 18.41
C GLY A 74 -12.75 -9.36 18.83
N LYS A 75 -13.73 -9.06 19.67
CA LYS A 75 -14.70 -10.04 20.17
C LYS A 75 -16.14 -9.76 19.70
N THR A 76 -16.35 -8.62 19.06
CA THR A 76 -17.65 -8.10 18.68
C THR A 76 -17.78 -8.04 17.17
N LYS A 77 -19.04 -8.02 16.71
CA LYS A 77 -19.39 -7.66 15.34
C LYS A 77 -19.97 -6.26 15.32
N VAL A 78 -19.76 -5.56 14.22
CA VAL A 78 -20.30 -4.22 13.95
C VAL A 78 -20.82 -4.13 12.52
N ALA A 79 -21.39 -3.00 12.13
CA ALA A 79 -21.78 -2.78 10.74
C ALA A 79 -20.57 -2.86 9.79
N ALA A 80 -20.77 -3.42 8.59
CA ALA A 80 -19.71 -3.65 7.60
C ALA A 80 -18.84 -2.41 7.34
N PRO A 81 -19.37 -1.16 7.17
CA PRO A 81 -18.55 0.03 7.00
C PRO A 81 -17.60 0.29 8.18
N ASN A 82 -18.03 -0.02 9.41
CA ASN A 82 -17.23 0.18 10.61
C ASN A 82 -16.20 -0.94 10.81
N ALA A 83 -16.55 -2.17 10.41
CA ALA A 83 -15.63 -3.29 10.42
C ALA A 83 -14.46 -3.07 9.43
N VAL A 84 -14.74 -2.60 8.19
CA VAL A 84 -13.69 -2.33 7.21
C VAL A 84 -12.80 -1.17 7.62
N LEU A 85 -13.33 -0.16 8.34
CA LEU A 85 -12.54 0.93 8.91
C LEU A 85 -11.47 0.39 9.86
N ALA A 86 -11.86 -0.46 10.80
CA ALA A 86 -10.93 -1.05 11.76
C ALA A 86 -9.99 -2.04 11.06
N ASN A 87 -10.51 -3.00 10.33
CA ASN A 87 -9.73 -4.08 9.73
C ASN A 87 -8.74 -3.57 8.67
N GLY A 88 -9.12 -2.56 7.86
CA GLY A 88 -8.21 -1.92 6.91
C GLY A 88 -7.09 -1.13 7.60
N THR A 89 -7.38 -0.48 8.72
CA THR A 89 -6.37 0.17 9.57
C THR A 89 -5.41 -0.86 10.18
N LEU A 90 -5.92 -1.99 10.65
CA LEU A 90 -5.09 -3.08 11.18
C LEU A 90 -4.22 -3.71 10.10
N ALA A 91 -4.76 -3.92 8.90
CA ALA A 91 -4.04 -4.50 7.77
C ALA A 91 -2.79 -3.70 7.39
N HIS A 92 -2.89 -2.37 7.39
CA HIS A 92 -1.79 -1.45 7.06
C HIS A 92 -0.95 -1.02 8.27
N GLY A 93 -1.36 -1.42 9.47
CA GLY A 93 -0.82 -0.92 10.72
C GLY A 93 0.68 -1.12 10.93
N LEU A 94 1.21 -2.19 10.39
CA LEU A 94 2.64 -2.56 10.53
C LEU A 94 3.51 -2.08 9.37
N ASP A 95 2.92 -1.54 8.29
CA ASP A 95 3.63 -1.26 7.04
C ASP A 95 4.33 -2.52 6.49
N PHE A 96 3.65 -3.66 6.64
CA PHE A 96 4.14 -4.99 6.28
C PHE A 96 3.27 -5.68 5.21
N ASP A 97 2.21 -5.01 4.79
CA ASP A 97 1.28 -5.42 3.73
C ASP A 97 1.93 -5.35 2.33
N ASP A 98 1.33 -6.04 1.38
CA ASP A 98 1.74 -6.13 -0.02
C ASP A 98 2.01 -4.77 -0.68
N THR A 99 2.63 -4.80 -1.85
CA THR A 99 2.82 -3.59 -2.67
C THR A 99 2.73 -3.94 -4.16
N ARG A 100 1.99 -3.11 -4.93
CA ARG A 100 2.17 -2.98 -6.39
C ARG A 100 3.11 -1.80 -6.62
N GLU A 101 4.38 -2.09 -6.91
CA GLU A 101 5.48 -1.11 -6.81
C GLU A 101 5.26 0.13 -7.68
N GLU A 102 5.04 -0.03 -8.97
CA GLU A 102 4.89 1.08 -9.91
C GLU A 102 3.66 1.97 -9.59
N ALA A 103 2.58 1.37 -9.10
CA ALA A 103 1.39 2.09 -8.64
C ALA A 103 1.57 2.69 -7.24
N ILE A 104 2.50 2.15 -6.45
CA ILE A 104 2.78 2.50 -5.04
C ILE A 104 1.52 2.32 -4.18
N VAL A 105 0.79 1.23 -4.39
CA VAL A 105 -0.45 0.91 -3.67
C VAL A 105 -0.33 -0.40 -2.89
N HIS A 106 -1.04 -0.48 -1.78
CA HIS A 106 -1.10 -1.64 -0.87
C HIS A 106 -2.50 -2.25 -0.95
N THR A 107 -2.70 -3.17 -1.89
CA THR A 107 -4.04 -3.64 -2.28
C THR A 107 -4.69 -4.51 -1.22
N GLY A 108 -3.93 -5.34 -0.55
CA GLY A 108 -4.42 -6.23 0.50
C GLY A 108 -5.08 -5.49 1.65
N SER A 109 -4.52 -4.31 2.02
CA SER A 109 -5.06 -3.52 3.14
C SER A 109 -6.45 -2.92 2.88
N VAL A 110 -6.92 -2.94 1.65
CA VAL A 110 -8.27 -2.49 1.24
C VAL A 110 -9.14 -3.66 0.79
N ALA A 111 -8.65 -4.43 -0.20
CA ALA A 111 -9.47 -5.46 -0.84
C ALA A 111 -9.84 -6.60 0.13
N VAL A 112 -8.88 -7.06 0.95
CA VAL A 112 -9.11 -8.19 1.86
C VAL A 112 -10.07 -7.82 3.01
N PRO A 113 -9.84 -6.77 3.81
CA PRO A 113 -10.77 -6.36 4.86
C PRO A 113 -12.17 -6.06 4.34
N THR A 114 -12.27 -5.44 3.16
CA THR A 114 -13.58 -5.13 2.56
C THR A 114 -14.30 -6.41 2.15
N ALA A 115 -13.62 -7.34 1.47
CA ALA A 115 -14.23 -8.58 1.01
C ALA A 115 -14.65 -9.49 2.18
N LEU A 116 -13.85 -9.56 3.25
CA LEU A 116 -14.19 -10.35 4.43
C LEU A 116 -15.39 -9.76 5.17
N ALA A 117 -15.39 -8.45 5.45
CA ALA A 117 -16.44 -7.81 6.23
C ALA A 117 -17.77 -7.78 5.44
N VAL A 118 -17.75 -7.39 4.17
CA VAL A 118 -18.96 -7.38 3.33
C VAL A 118 -19.41 -8.81 3.02
N GLY A 119 -18.47 -9.72 2.73
CA GLY A 119 -18.78 -11.14 2.50
C GLY A 119 -19.47 -11.78 3.69
N GLU A 120 -19.05 -11.46 4.92
CA GLU A 120 -19.70 -11.91 6.15
C GLU A 120 -21.12 -11.32 6.27
N ALA A 121 -21.29 -10.02 6.02
CA ALA A 121 -22.59 -9.35 6.10
C ALA A 121 -23.63 -9.93 5.12
N VAL A 122 -23.21 -10.37 3.93
CA VAL A 122 -24.13 -10.96 2.92
C VAL A 122 -24.08 -12.49 2.90
N ASN A 123 -23.36 -13.14 3.82
CA ASN A 123 -23.15 -14.58 3.87
C ASN A 123 -22.63 -15.15 2.53
N ALA A 124 -21.64 -14.49 1.94
CA ALA A 124 -21.06 -14.86 0.65
C ALA A 124 -20.24 -16.15 0.73
N SER A 125 -20.19 -16.90 -0.37
CA SER A 125 -19.28 -18.04 -0.51
C SER A 125 -17.82 -17.58 -0.60
N GLY A 126 -16.86 -18.46 -0.24
CA GLY A 126 -15.44 -18.18 -0.42
C GLY A 126 -15.05 -17.89 -1.89
N LYS A 127 -15.74 -18.49 -2.86
CA LYS A 127 -15.60 -18.19 -4.29
C LYS A 127 -15.96 -16.73 -4.57
N ALA A 128 -17.11 -16.26 -4.12
CA ALA A 128 -17.56 -14.88 -4.32
C ALA A 128 -16.64 -13.86 -3.62
N VAL A 129 -16.12 -14.20 -2.43
CA VAL A 129 -15.16 -13.38 -1.70
C VAL A 129 -13.84 -13.24 -2.50
N LEU A 130 -13.30 -14.32 -3.07
CA LEU A 130 -12.10 -14.28 -3.92
C LEU A 130 -12.32 -13.48 -5.20
N GLU A 131 -13.46 -13.65 -5.88
CA GLU A 131 -13.84 -12.85 -7.05
C GLU A 131 -13.84 -11.35 -6.74
N ALA A 132 -14.44 -10.98 -5.61
CA ALA A 132 -14.50 -9.58 -5.17
C ALA A 132 -13.12 -9.03 -4.82
N MET A 133 -12.26 -9.81 -4.13
CA MET A 133 -10.88 -9.41 -3.85
C MET A 133 -10.10 -9.13 -5.13
N ILE A 134 -10.17 -10.03 -6.12
CA ILE A 134 -9.50 -9.87 -7.40
C ILE A 134 -10.00 -8.61 -8.11
N ALA A 135 -11.31 -8.38 -8.16
CA ALA A 135 -11.88 -7.17 -8.74
C ALA A 135 -11.34 -5.89 -8.10
N GLY A 136 -11.27 -5.85 -6.76
CA GLY A 136 -10.73 -4.72 -6.02
C GLY A 136 -9.24 -4.48 -6.29
N VAL A 137 -8.42 -5.53 -6.31
CA VAL A 137 -6.99 -5.48 -6.63
C VAL A 137 -6.77 -4.89 -8.02
N GLU A 138 -7.49 -5.41 -9.03
CA GLU A 138 -7.36 -4.99 -10.42
C GLU A 138 -7.76 -3.52 -10.63
N VAL A 139 -8.84 -3.08 -10.00
CA VAL A 139 -9.26 -1.65 -10.04
C VAL A 139 -8.22 -0.77 -9.35
N MET A 140 -7.80 -1.12 -8.12
CA MET A 140 -6.85 -0.31 -7.35
C MET A 140 -5.53 -0.09 -8.07
N CYS A 141 -4.95 -1.19 -8.60
CA CYS A 141 -3.69 -1.15 -9.31
C CYS A 141 -3.78 -0.25 -10.54
N ARG A 142 -4.81 -0.41 -11.37
CA ARG A 142 -4.95 0.38 -12.61
C ARG A 142 -5.20 1.85 -12.37
N VAL A 143 -5.97 2.19 -11.33
CA VAL A 143 -6.15 3.60 -10.95
C VAL A 143 -4.80 4.23 -10.55
N GLY A 144 -3.94 3.50 -9.84
CA GLY A 144 -2.60 3.97 -9.48
C GLY A 144 -1.63 4.01 -10.67
N LEU A 145 -1.63 2.96 -11.50
CA LEU A 145 -0.76 2.81 -12.67
C LEU A 145 -1.00 3.86 -13.77
N ALA A 146 -2.20 4.45 -13.83
CA ALA A 146 -2.49 5.54 -14.76
C ALA A 146 -1.64 6.80 -14.53
N VAL A 147 -1.12 6.97 -13.30
CA VAL A 147 -0.40 8.18 -12.87
C VAL A 147 0.78 7.85 -11.94
N PRO A 148 1.77 7.03 -12.38
CA PRO A 148 2.87 6.56 -11.53
C PRO A 148 3.59 7.73 -10.85
N GLY A 149 3.73 7.65 -9.51
CA GLY A 149 4.44 8.64 -8.71
C GLY A 149 3.75 10.00 -8.54
N LYS A 150 2.77 10.38 -9.38
CA LYS A 150 2.17 11.73 -9.37
C LYS A 150 1.40 12.04 -8.08
N PHE A 151 0.73 11.07 -7.47
CA PHE A 151 0.05 11.27 -6.19
C PHE A 151 1.06 11.61 -5.08
N HIS A 152 2.16 10.86 -4.99
CA HIS A 152 3.24 11.15 -4.04
C HIS A 152 3.89 12.52 -4.29
N ALA A 153 4.12 12.89 -5.54
CA ALA A 153 4.69 14.20 -5.88
C ALA A 153 3.80 15.37 -5.42
N ARG A 154 2.50 15.10 -5.22
CA ARG A 154 1.52 16.08 -4.71
C ARG A 154 1.18 15.86 -3.22
N ASN A 155 2.02 15.13 -2.50
CA ASN A 155 1.88 14.86 -1.06
C ASN A 155 0.63 14.05 -0.67
N PHE A 156 0.15 13.19 -1.55
CA PHE A 156 -0.92 12.25 -1.24
C PHE A 156 -0.40 10.81 -1.12
N HIS A 157 -1.04 10.04 -0.26
CA HIS A 157 -0.81 8.60 -0.15
C HIS A 157 -1.63 7.84 -1.22
N PRO A 158 -1.00 7.18 -2.21
CA PRO A 158 -1.72 6.55 -3.32
C PRO A 158 -2.78 5.55 -2.86
N THR A 159 -2.47 4.71 -1.87
CA THR A 159 -3.41 3.73 -1.28
C THR A 159 -4.67 4.41 -0.73
N ALA A 160 -4.54 5.58 -0.11
CA ALA A 160 -5.66 6.33 0.43
C ALA A 160 -6.60 6.85 -0.67
N LEU A 161 -6.01 7.31 -1.79
CA LEU A 161 -6.77 7.87 -2.90
C LEU A 161 -7.46 6.78 -3.72
N THR A 162 -6.75 5.70 -4.03
CA THR A 162 -7.24 4.63 -4.94
C THR A 162 -8.12 3.62 -4.21
N GLY A 163 -7.97 3.50 -2.89
CA GLY A 163 -8.60 2.48 -2.09
C GLY A 163 -10.13 2.58 -2.04
N SER A 164 -10.72 3.79 -2.08
CA SER A 164 -12.17 3.94 -2.08
C SER A 164 -12.81 3.30 -3.33
N PHE A 165 -12.17 3.43 -4.49
CA PHE A 165 -12.63 2.78 -5.72
C PHE A 165 -12.49 1.26 -5.64
N ALA A 166 -11.38 0.75 -5.08
CA ALA A 166 -11.19 -0.67 -4.85
C ALA A 166 -12.26 -1.24 -3.92
N ALA A 167 -12.51 -0.56 -2.80
CA ALA A 167 -13.53 -0.98 -1.84
C ALA A 167 -14.94 -0.94 -2.43
N ALA A 168 -15.27 0.06 -3.26
CA ALA A 168 -16.54 0.11 -3.98
C ALA A 168 -16.68 -1.04 -5.00
N ALA A 169 -15.58 -1.41 -5.69
CA ALA A 169 -15.57 -2.57 -6.58
C ALA A 169 -15.84 -3.88 -5.81
N VAL A 170 -15.14 -4.09 -4.68
CA VAL A 170 -15.33 -5.26 -3.80
C VAL A 170 -16.76 -5.33 -3.26
N ALA A 171 -17.20 -4.24 -2.62
CA ALA A 171 -18.50 -4.19 -1.97
C ALA A 171 -19.64 -4.26 -3.01
N GLY A 172 -19.51 -3.53 -4.12
CA GLY A 172 -20.50 -3.53 -5.19
C GLY A 172 -20.68 -4.91 -5.82
N LYS A 173 -19.59 -5.67 -6.00
CA LYS A 173 -19.68 -7.06 -6.47
C LYS A 173 -20.42 -7.95 -5.47
N LEU A 174 -20.09 -7.88 -4.20
CA LEU A 174 -20.70 -8.72 -3.16
C LEU A 174 -22.16 -8.35 -2.86
N TYR A 175 -22.51 -7.06 -2.93
CA TYR A 175 -23.91 -6.60 -2.80
C TYR A 175 -24.71 -6.75 -4.10
N GLY A 176 -24.08 -7.22 -5.20
CA GLY A 176 -24.77 -7.44 -6.48
C GLY A 176 -25.23 -6.16 -7.18
N LEU A 177 -24.45 -5.07 -7.11
CA LEU A 177 -24.78 -3.83 -7.81
C LEU A 177 -24.78 -4.05 -9.33
N THR A 178 -25.68 -3.36 -10.02
CA THR A 178 -25.65 -3.26 -11.47
C THR A 178 -24.46 -2.42 -11.97
N GLU A 179 -24.14 -2.50 -13.27
CA GLU A 179 -23.10 -1.69 -13.89
C GLU A 179 -23.35 -0.19 -13.63
N ASP A 180 -24.59 0.29 -13.79
CA ASP A 180 -24.95 1.70 -13.55
C ASP A 180 -24.78 2.11 -12.09
N GLN A 181 -25.18 1.28 -11.15
CA GLN A 181 -24.99 1.54 -9.73
C GLN A 181 -23.50 1.60 -9.36
N LEU A 182 -22.66 0.72 -9.92
CA LEU A 182 -21.23 0.76 -9.72
C LEU A 182 -20.58 2.03 -10.30
N VAL A 183 -21.02 2.49 -11.47
CA VAL A 183 -20.59 3.78 -12.04
C VAL A 183 -20.88 4.93 -11.06
N HIS A 184 -22.08 4.95 -10.47
CA HIS A 184 -22.43 5.96 -9.47
C HIS A 184 -21.61 5.81 -8.19
N ALA A 185 -21.35 4.57 -7.71
CA ALA A 185 -20.49 4.34 -6.54
C ALA A 185 -19.07 4.88 -6.78
N PHE A 186 -18.47 4.61 -7.94
CA PHE A 186 -17.17 5.19 -8.29
C PHE A 186 -17.22 6.72 -8.35
N GLY A 187 -18.29 7.29 -8.93
CA GLY A 187 -18.49 8.74 -8.96
C GLY A 187 -18.51 9.38 -7.57
N ILE A 188 -19.16 8.71 -6.60
CA ILE A 188 -19.20 9.16 -5.19
C ILE A 188 -17.82 9.04 -4.54
N CYS A 189 -17.06 7.95 -4.81
CA CYS A 189 -15.73 7.73 -4.25
C CYS A 189 -14.75 8.86 -4.59
N GLY A 190 -14.84 9.45 -5.78
CA GLY A 190 -13.99 10.57 -6.18
C GLY A 190 -14.08 11.78 -5.25
N SER A 191 -15.27 12.01 -4.65
CA SER A 191 -15.49 13.09 -3.68
C SER A 191 -15.06 12.75 -2.26
N GLN A 192 -14.82 11.47 -1.96
CA GLN A 192 -14.42 10.97 -0.64
C GLN A 192 -12.92 10.65 -0.55
N ALA A 193 -12.23 10.61 -1.69
CA ALA A 193 -10.80 10.30 -1.75
C ALA A 193 -9.98 11.35 -1.00
N GLY A 194 -9.00 10.89 -0.21
CA GLY A 194 -8.14 11.78 0.56
C GLY A 194 -7.07 11.00 1.30
N GLY A 195 -6.11 11.71 1.88
CA GLY A 195 -5.02 11.13 2.68
C GLY A 195 -3.68 11.76 2.32
N ILE A 196 -3.24 12.68 3.17
CA ILE A 196 -1.97 13.42 3.02
C ILE A 196 -0.83 12.66 3.71
N ILE A 197 0.42 12.94 3.29
CA ILE A 197 1.60 12.25 3.82
C ILE A 197 2.29 12.96 4.99
N GLU A 198 1.61 13.92 5.65
CA GLU A 198 2.17 14.70 6.76
C GLU A 198 2.60 13.85 7.97
N TYR A 199 2.11 12.61 8.09
CA TYR A 199 2.59 11.64 9.08
C TYR A 199 4.11 11.39 9.03
N LEU A 200 4.78 11.75 7.95
CA LEU A 200 6.24 11.65 7.83
C LEU A 200 6.97 12.67 8.71
N ALA A 201 6.30 13.76 9.13
CA ALA A 201 6.90 14.79 9.95
C ALA A 201 7.21 14.30 11.38
N ASP A 202 6.34 13.45 11.95
CA ASP A 202 6.42 13.03 13.36
C ASP A 202 6.26 11.52 13.60
N GLY A 203 5.94 10.75 12.54
CA GLY A 203 5.66 9.31 12.64
C GLY A 203 4.31 9.02 13.29
N SER A 204 3.35 9.94 13.21
CA SER A 204 1.98 9.73 13.69
C SER A 204 1.27 8.58 12.97
N TRP A 205 0.14 8.13 13.54
CA TRP A 205 -0.53 6.90 13.08
C TRP A 205 -1.44 7.08 11.87
N THR A 206 -1.56 8.29 11.32
CA THR A 206 -2.56 8.61 10.29
C THR A 206 -2.37 7.84 8.99
N LYS A 207 -1.13 7.46 8.61
CA LYS A 207 -0.93 6.56 7.46
C LYS A 207 -1.69 5.25 7.62
N ARG A 208 -1.66 4.65 8.82
CA ARG A 208 -2.31 3.37 9.12
C ARG A 208 -3.82 3.42 8.91
N PHE A 209 -4.42 4.56 9.22
CA PHE A 209 -5.85 4.83 9.08
C PHE A 209 -6.32 4.91 7.61
N HIS A 210 -5.46 5.31 6.68
CA HIS A 210 -5.84 5.61 5.30
C HIS A 210 -6.58 4.47 4.59
N PRO A 211 -6.10 3.20 4.57
CA PRO A 211 -6.83 2.12 3.90
C PRO A 211 -8.18 1.80 4.57
N GLY A 212 -8.23 1.88 5.90
CA GLY A 212 -9.47 1.72 6.64
C GLY A 212 -10.52 2.76 6.26
N TRP A 213 -10.12 4.04 6.21
CA TRP A 213 -11.00 5.12 5.78
C TRP A 213 -11.43 4.97 4.32
N ALA A 214 -10.50 4.63 3.42
CA ALA A 214 -10.81 4.39 2.02
C ALA A 214 -11.81 3.24 1.85
N SER A 215 -11.63 2.15 2.61
CA SER A 215 -12.57 1.02 2.62
C SER A 215 -13.96 1.43 3.13
N HIS A 216 -14.01 2.17 4.24
CA HIS A 216 -15.27 2.72 4.78
C HIS A 216 -15.97 3.59 3.74
N ALA A 217 -15.26 4.53 3.11
CA ALA A 217 -15.79 5.42 2.09
C ALA A 217 -16.36 4.65 0.89
N GLY A 218 -15.64 3.62 0.40
CA GLY A 218 -16.10 2.79 -0.72
C GLY A 218 -17.35 1.98 -0.40
N VAL A 219 -17.47 1.40 0.80
CA VAL A 219 -18.68 0.67 1.23
C VAL A 219 -19.85 1.64 1.39
N VAL A 220 -19.66 2.83 1.96
CA VAL A 220 -20.71 3.85 2.06
C VAL A 220 -21.15 4.34 0.68
N ALA A 221 -20.21 4.54 -0.26
CA ALA A 221 -20.53 4.90 -1.64
C ALA A 221 -21.39 3.82 -2.33
N THR A 222 -21.10 2.54 -2.05
CA THR A 222 -21.89 1.40 -2.54
C THR A 222 -23.32 1.44 -2.01
N PHE A 223 -23.55 1.70 -0.72
CA PHE A 223 -24.88 1.83 -0.15
C PHE A 223 -25.66 3.01 -0.72
N LEU A 224 -24.99 4.16 -0.89
CA LEU A 224 -25.60 5.33 -1.50
C LEU A 224 -26.06 5.05 -2.93
N ALA A 225 -25.19 4.44 -3.76
CA ALA A 225 -25.51 4.10 -5.14
C ALA A 225 -26.64 3.04 -5.23
N GLN A 226 -26.62 2.03 -4.35
CA GLN A 226 -27.68 1.03 -4.26
C GLN A 226 -29.04 1.67 -3.92
N SER A 227 -29.02 2.75 -3.12
CA SER A 227 -30.22 3.52 -2.74
C SER A 227 -30.62 4.56 -3.80
N GLY A 228 -29.94 4.62 -4.96
CA GLY A 228 -30.27 5.53 -6.06
C GLY A 228 -29.57 6.88 -6.01
N PHE A 229 -28.58 7.08 -5.12
CA PHE A 229 -27.78 8.30 -5.10
C PHE A 229 -26.80 8.30 -6.30
N THR A 230 -26.71 9.42 -7.01
CA THR A 230 -25.92 9.51 -8.25
C THR A 230 -24.55 10.11 -8.00
N GLY A 231 -23.55 9.61 -8.72
CA GLY A 231 -22.21 10.18 -8.84
C GLY A 231 -21.84 10.41 -10.32
N PRO A 232 -20.86 11.28 -10.62
CA PRO A 232 -20.48 11.60 -12.00
C PRO A 232 -19.81 10.39 -12.68
N GLU A 233 -20.30 10.02 -13.86
CA GLU A 233 -19.70 8.93 -14.65
C GLU A 233 -18.26 9.22 -15.06
N SER A 234 -17.92 10.48 -15.38
CA SER A 234 -16.58 10.93 -15.77
C SER A 234 -15.66 11.21 -14.58
N VAL A 235 -15.88 10.55 -13.44
CA VAL A 235 -15.14 10.79 -12.20
C VAL A 235 -13.62 10.68 -12.36
N PHE A 236 -13.11 9.79 -13.17
CA PHE A 236 -11.68 9.58 -13.36
C PHE A 236 -11.08 10.59 -14.36
N GLU A 237 -11.62 10.63 -15.59
CA GLU A 237 -11.06 11.36 -16.73
C GLU A 237 -11.62 12.77 -16.90
N GLY A 238 -12.67 13.13 -16.19
CA GLY A 238 -13.37 14.42 -16.34
C GLY A 238 -12.45 15.62 -16.08
N ARG A 239 -12.77 16.76 -16.71
CA ARG A 239 -12.00 18.02 -16.56
C ARG A 239 -11.82 18.46 -15.10
N GLN A 240 -12.74 18.09 -14.21
CA GLN A 240 -12.71 18.31 -12.76
C GLN A 240 -12.68 16.97 -12.01
N GLY A 241 -12.26 15.91 -12.69
CA GLY A 241 -12.24 14.55 -12.19
C GLY A 241 -11.03 14.26 -11.30
N PHE A 242 -10.98 13.03 -10.85
CA PHE A 242 -10.01 12.52 -9.88
C PHE A 242 -8.55 12.70 -10.33
N TYR A 243 -8.20 12.31 -11.56
CA TYR A 243 -6.82 12.46 -12.03
C TYR A 243 -6.41 13.93 -12.17
N GLN A 244 -7.32 14.79 -12.59
CA GLN A 244 -7.03 16.23 -12.67
C GLN A 244 -6.80 16.82 -11.28
N ALA A 245 -7.66 16.50 -10.32
CA ALA A 245 -7.59 17.03 -8.96
C ALA A 245 -6.33 16.56 -8.20
N PHE A 246 -6.06 15.25 -8.21
CA PHE A 246 -5.03 14.66 -7.35
C PHE A 246 -3.69 14.42 -8.06
N ALA A 247 -3.64 14.35 -9.39
CA ALA A 247 -2.43 14.07 -10.16
C ALA A 247 -2.05 15.19 -11.15
N GLY A 248 -2.90 16.18 -11.37
CA GLY A 248 -2.70 17.21 -12.39
C GLY A 248 -2.93 16.69 -13.82
N GLY A 249 -3.70 15.62 -13.95
CA GLY A 249 -4.01 14.93 -15.20
C GLY A 249 -3.33 13.56 -15.35
N CYS A 250 -3.79 12.77 -16.31
CA CYS A 250 -3.23 11.47 -16.67
C CYS A 250 -2.85 11.43 -18.16
N ASP A 251 -2.07 10.43 -18.54
CA ASP A 251 -1.82 10.09 -19.95
C ASP A 251 -2.99 9.24 -20.48
N GLU A 252 -3.73 9.73 -21.45
CA GLU A 252 -4.90 9.07 -22.01
C GLU A 252 -4.55 7.76 -22.75
N ASN A 253 -3.38 7.67 -23.39
CA ASN A 253 -2.95 6.44 -24.07
C ASN A 253 -2.64 5.36 -23.04
N ARG A 254 -1.88 5.69 -21.99
CA ARG A 254 -1.59 4.77 -20.88
C ARG A 254 -2.89 4.29 -20.20
N LEU A 255 -3.81 5.20 -19.93
CA LEU A 255 -5.09 4.86 -19.34
C LEU A 255 -5.90 3.90 -20.23
N ARG A 256 -5.91 4.14 -21.54
CA ARG A 256 -6.56 3.27 -22.53
C ARG A 256 -5.94 1.86 -22.51
N GLU A 257 -4.62 1.74 -22.57
CA GLU A 257 -3.91 0.47 -22.53
C GLU A 257 -4.24 -0.32 -21.26
N LEU A 258 -4.28 0.36 -20.10
CA LEU A 258 -4.64 -0.26 -18.82
C LEU A 258 -6.08 -0.79 -18.82
N LEU A 259 -7.02 -0.08 -19.44
CA LEU A 259 -8.42 -0.52 -19.55
C LEU A 259 -8.59 -1.67 -20.54
N GLU A 260 -7.91 -1.64 -21.68
CA GLU A 260 -7.95 -2.69 -22.70
C GLU A 260 -7.30 -4.00 -22.24
N SER A 261 -6.42 -3.92 -21.24
CA SER A 261 -5.77 -5.09 -20.62
C SER A 261 -6.59 -5.75 -19.52
N LEU A 262 -7.73 -5.18 -19.09
CA LEU A 262 -8.60 -5.78 -18.07
C LEU A 262 -9.05 -7.20 -18.45
N GLY A 263 -8.88 -8.15 -17.53
CA GLY A 263 -9.18 -9.56 -17.75
C GLY A 263 -8.22 -10.32 -18.68
N LYS A 264 -7.15 -9.65 -19.17
CA LYS A 264 -6.11 -10.27 -20.03
C LYS A 264 -4.75 -10.24 -19.35
N VAL A 265 -4.41 -9.14 -18.71
CA VAL A 265 -3.22 -8.97 -17.87
C VAL A 265 -3.70 -8.79 -16.43
N TRP A 266 -3.10 -9.49 -15.50
CA TRP A 266 -3.53 -9.51 -14.11
C TRP A 266 -2.50 -8.84 -13.20
N GLU A 267 -2.87 -7.70 -12.63
CA GLU A 267 -2.00 -6.95 -11.73
C GLU A 267 -1.76 -7.69 -10.41
N ALA A 268 -2.69 -8.57 -10.03
CA ALA A 268 -2.53 -9.42 -8.85
C ALA A 268 -1.26 -10.31 -8.92
N GLU A 269 -0.80 -10.70 -10.11
CA GLU A 269 0.44 -11.46 -10.28
C GLU A 269 1.70 -10.63 -9.99
N GLN A 270 1.60 -9.32 -10.11
CA GLN A 270 2.69 -8.36 -9.93
C GLN A 270 2.80 -7.81 -8.49
N LEU A 271 1.97 -8.31 -7.57
CA LEU A 271 2.05 -7.93 -6.17
C LEU A 271 3.29 -8.52 -5.51
N THR A 272 4.00 -7.71 -4.73
CA THR A 272 5.11 -8.15 -3.90
C THR A 272 4.70 -8.23 -2.43
N PHE A 273 5.15 -9.28 -1.73
CA PHE A 273 4.99 -9.41 -0.28
C PHE A 273 6.24 -8.88 0.41
N LYS A 274 6.05 -8.14 1.48
CA LYS A 274 7.19 -7.51 2.17
C LYS A 274 7.95 -8.48 3.06
N PRO A 275 9.27 -8.65 2.88
CA PRO A 275 10.11 -9.38 3.82
C PRO A 275 10.45 -8.57 5.09
N TYR A 276 10.23 -7.25 5.07
CA TYR A 276 10.52 -6.34 6.17
C TYR A 276 9.32 -5.41 6.44
N PRO A 277 8.98 -5.14 7.72
CA PRO A 277 7.85 -4.29 8.08
C PRO A 277 8.18 -2.80 7.97
N CYS A 278 8.50 -2.33 6.77
CA CYS A 278 8.90 -0.95 6.48
C CYS A 278 8.59 -0.54 5.03
N GLY A 279 8.97 0.65 4.62
CA GLY A 279 8.75 1.15 3.26
C GLY A 279 9.46 0.29 2.20
N SER A 280 8.72 -0.21 1.19
CA SER A 280 9.21 -1.15 0.17
C SER A 280 10.42 -0.63 -0.61
N ILE A 281 10.49 0.68 -0.85
CA ILE A 281 11.62 1.33 -1.55
C ILE A 281 12.96 1.07 -0.83
N ALA A 282 12.95 0.80 0.48
CA ALA A 282 14.14 0.54 1.26
C ALA A 282 14.60 -0.93 1.20
N HIS A 283 13.74 -1.87 0.81
CA HIS A 283 14.03 -3.31 0.87
C HIS A 283 15.27 -3.72 0.08
N PRO A 284 15.52 -3.25 -1.17
CA PRO A 284 16.73 -3.60 -1.90
C PRO A 284 18.02 -3.18 -1.19
N TYR A 285 18.01 -2.03 -0.50
CA TYR A 285 19.17 -1.61 0.31
C TYR A 285 19.38 -2.53 1.53
N MET A 286 18.29 -2.95 2.16
CA MET A 286 18.35 -3.87 3.30
C MET A 286 18.85 -5.26 2.86
N ASP A 287 18.42 -5.75 1.71
CA ASP A 287 18.90 -7.00 1.12
C ASP A 287 20.41 -6.90 0.75
N CYS A 288 20.84 -5.77 0.15
CA CYS A 288 22.27 -5.49 -0.10
C CYS A 288 23.06 -5.49 1.21
N ALA A 289 22.57 -4.81 2.25
CA ALA A 289 23.21 -4.77 3.57
C ALA A 289 23.32 -6.18 4.19
N LEU A 290 22.28 -6.99 4.05
CA LEU A 290 22.25 -8.37 4.57
C LEU A 290 23.30 -9.24 3.87
N ARG A 291 23.38 -9.19 2.54
CA ARG A 291 24.38 -9.95 1.76
C ARG A 291 25.82 -9.50 2.07
N LEU A 292 26.06 -8.18 2.19
CA LEU A 292 27.36 -7.66 2.60
C LEU A 292 27.76 -8.14 3.99
N ARG A 293 26.81 -8.12 4.93
CA ARG A 293 27.00 -8.64 6.29
C ARG A 293 27.32 -10.13 6.29
N GLU A 294 26.58 -10.94 5.58
CA GLU A 294 26.77 -12.40 5.51
C GLU A 294 28.10 -12.79 4.86
N ARG A 295 28.47 -12.11 3.78
CA ARG A 295 29.68 -12.41 2.99
C ARG A 295 30.96 -11.92 3.67
N HIS A 296 30.94 -10.72 4.23
CA HIS A 296 32.16 -10.07 4.74
C HIS A 296 32.23 -10.02 6.27
N ARG A 297 31.11 -10.23 6.96
CA ARG A 297 30.99 -10.25 8.44
C ARG A 297 31.66 -9.07 9.13
N PRO A 298 31.53 -7.82 8.65
CA PRO A 298 32.15 -6.67 9.28
C PRO A 298 31.50 -6.43 10.65
N ARG A 299 32.34 -6.11 11.66
CA ARG A 299 31.80 -5.58 12.90
C ARG A 299 31.39 -4.12 12.69
N PRO A 300 30.32 -3.60 13.37
CA PRO A 300 29.86 -2.22 13.20
C PRO A 300 30.94 -1.15 13.44
N ASP A 301 31.91 -1.43 14.35
CA ASP A 301 33.03 -0.53 14.63
C ASP A 301 34.06 -0.46 13.49
N GLN A 302 34.20 -1.51 12.69
CA GLN A 302 35.07 -1.58 11.53
C GLN A 302 34.51 -0.84 10.29
N ILE A 303 33.24 -0.51 10.27
CA ILE A 303 32.63 0.24 9.18
C ILE A 303 32.91 1.73 9.38
N VAL A 304 33.68 2.33 8.45
CA VAL A 304 34.02 3.76 8.47
C VAL A 304 32.93 4.60 7.83
N GLU A 305 32.42 4.14 6.68
CA GLU A 305 31.36 4.81 5.91
C GLU A 305 30.43 3.79 5.26
N VAL A 306 29.15 4.16 5.16
CA VAL A 306 28.17 3.48 4.35
C VAL A 306 27.64 4.48 3.33
N ARG A 307 27.78 4.19 2.04
CA ARG A 307 27.29 5.04 0.96
C ARG A 307 26.23 4.31 0.15
N CYS A 308 25.09 4.97 -0.04
CA CYS A 308 23.98 4.45 -0.83
C CYS A 308 23.77 5.31 -2.07
N ARG A 309 23.51 4.70 -3.24
CA ARG A 309 23.06 5.44 -4.42
C ARG A 309 21.54 5.37 -4.50
N THR A 310 20.90 6.51 -4.76
CA THR A 310 19.44 6.62 -4.76
C THR A 310 18.95 7.54 -5.87
N ALA A 311 17.72 7.28 -6.38
CA ALA A 311 17.03 8.22 -7.23
C ALA A 311 16.56 9.46 -6.42
N GLU A 312 16.24 10.57 -7.09
CA GLU A 312 15.77 11.79 -6.44
C GLU A 312 14.41 11.62 -5.74
N GLY A 313 13.47 10.89 -6.37
CA GLY A 313 12.09 10.75 -5.88
C GLY A 313 11.93 10.18 -4.47
N PRO A 314 12.70 9.19 -4.01
CA PRO A 314 12.68 8.68 -2.64
C PRO A 314 13.27 9.62 -1.58
N VAL A 315 14.11 10.59 -1.96
CA VAL A 315 14.89 11.42 -1.02
C VAL A 315 14.03 12.08 0.05
N PRO A 316 12.96 12.80 -0.27
CA PRO A 316 12.18 13.50 0.76
C PRO A 316 11.55 12.56 1.80
N ARG A 317 11.35 11.29 1.45
CA ARG A 317 10.68 10.31 2.33
C ARG A 317 11.65 9.47 3.15
N LEU A 318 12.76 9.03 2.56
CA LEU A 318 13.66 8.06 3.19
C LEU A 318 14.96 8.67 3.72
N TRP A 319 15.37 9.83 3.18
CA TRP A 319 16.68 10.41 3.45
C TRP A 319 16.61 11.75 4.18
N GLU A 320 15.59 12.57 3.91
CA GLU A 320 15.57 13.94 4.44
C GLU A 320 14.46 14.18 5.48
N PRO A 321 14.69 15.02 6.48
CA PRO A 321 15.99 15.62 6.86
C PRO A 321 16.99 14.57 7.38
N LEU A 322 18.19 14.50 6.81
CA LEU A 322 19.17 13.42 7.09
C LEU A 322 19.48 13.24 8.58
N ALA A 323 19.60 14.33 9.33
CA ALA A 323 19.86 14.27 10.77
C ALA A 323 18.73 13.54 11.53
N ALA A 324 17.46 13.81 11.17
CA ALA A 324 16.31 13.15 11.78
C ALA A 324 16.23 11.68 11.34
N LYS A 325 16.56 11.38 10.07
CA LYS A 325 16.58 9.99 9.57
C LYS A 325 17.66 9.15 10.24
N ARG A 326 18.81 9.73 10.59
CA ARG A 326 19.88 9.05 11.35
C ARG A 326 19.48 8.77 12.81
N ARG A 327 18.51 9.50 13.36
CA ARG A 327 17.99 9.33 14.73
C ARG A 327 16.47 9.43 14.75
N PRO A 328 15.77 8.41 14.24
CA PRO A 328 14.31 8.41 14.21
C PRO A 328 13.73 8.56 15.62
N GLN A 329 12.66 9.34 15.75
CA GLN A 329 12.05 9.70 17.03
C GLN A 329 11.33 8.53 17.70
N ASN A 330 10.78 7.62 16.91
CA ASN A 330 10.00 6.46 17.36
C ASN A 330 10.11 5.30 16.35
N GLY A 331 9.60 4.14 16.74
CA GLY A 331 9.65 2.93 15.90
C GLY A 331 8.96 3.09 14.55
N TYR A 332 7.90 3.92 14.47
CA TYR A 332 7.22 4.11 13.20
C TYR A 332 8.00 5.01 12.23
N ALA A 333 8.59 6.11 12.73
CA ALA A 333 9.47 6.95 11.94
C ALA A 333 10.70 6.19 11.39
N ALA A 334 11.21 5.20 12.15
CA ALA A 334 12.31 4.35 11.74
C ALA A 334 12.02 3.52 10.48
N LYS A 335 10.75 3.14 10.23
CA LYS A 335 10.32 2.39 9.04
C LYS A 335 10.49 3.18 7.72
N PHE A 336 10.69 4.49 7.82
CA PHE A 336 10.92 5.42 6.70
C PHE A 336 12.27 6.12 6.79
N SER A 337 13.23 5.50 7.49
CA SER A 337 14.60 6.01 7.65
C SER A 337 15.59 5.05 7.04
N LEU A 338 16.08 5.32 5.82
CA LEU A 338 17.04 4.43 5.19
C LEU A 338 18.38 4.35 5.95
N PRO A 339 18.91 5.43 6.56
CA PRO A 339 20.06 5.31 7.45
C PRO A 339 19.88 4.32 8.60
N TYR A 340 18.73 4.34 9.27
CA TYR A 340 18.43 3.40 10.35
C TYR A 340 18.23 1.97 9.83
N LEU A 341 17.50 1.79 8.73
CA LEU A 341 17.19 0.48 8.13
C LEU A 341 18.45 -0.28 7.70
N VAL A 342 19.38 0.41 7.05
CA VAL A 342 20.68 -0.17 6.65
C VAL A 342 21.50 -0.50 7.89
N ALA A 343 21.58 0.43 8.87
CA ALA A 343 22.35 0.23 10.08
C ALA A 343 21.85 -0.93 10.94
N VAL A 344 20.51 -1.12 11.06
CA VAL A 344 19.94 -2.23 11.85
C VAL A 344 20.26 -3.58 11.21
N ILE A 345 20.18 -3.70 9.88
CA ILE A 345 20.56 -4.93 9.18
C ILE A 345 22.06 -5.22 9.35
N LEU A 346 22.93 -4.23 9.14
CA LEU A 346 24.39 -4.41 9.29
C LEU A 346 24.77 -4.78 10.73
N THR A 347 24.05 -4.25 11.72
CA THR A 347 24.33 -4.50 13.14
C THR A 347 23.72 -5.82 13.62
N LYS A 348 22.44 -6.08 13.33
CA LYS A 348 21.69 -7.20 13.92
C LYS A 348 21.47 -8.38 12.97
N GLY A 349 21.63 -8.21 11.66
CA GLY A 349 21.37 -9.22 10.63
C GLY A 349 19.90 -9.50 10.38
N LYS A 350 18.99 -8.68 10.93
CA LYS A 350 17.54 -8.79 10.76
C LYS A 350 16.86 -7.44 11.01
N ALA A 351 15.65 -7.28 10.49
CA ALA A 351 14.77 -6.16 10.79
C ALA A 351 13.32 -6.65 10.75
N GLY A 352 12.87 -7.26 11.84
CA GLY A 352 11.48 -7.65 12.08
C GLY A 352 10.75 -6.63 12.95
N LEU A 353 9.58 -7.00 13.48
CA LEU A 353 8.76 -6.10 14.29
C LEU A 353 9.49 -5.60 15.54
N ALA A 354 10.33 -6.45 16.14
CA ALA A 354 11.07 -6.13 17.36
C ALA A 354 12.10 -5.00 17.17
N GLU A 355 12.62 -4.81 15.96
CA GLU A 355 13.60 -3.77 15.63
C GLU A 355 12.95 -2.40 15.39
N PHE A 356 11.60 -2.32 15.37
CA PHE A 356 10.84 -1.08 15.15
C PHE A 356 9.99 -0.67 16.37
N THR A 357 10.43 -1.03 17.58
CA THR A 357 9.85 -0.51 18.83
C THR A 357 10.51 0.82 19.22
N ASP A 358 9.83 1.64 20.03
CA ASP A 358 10.38 2.90 20.55
C ASP A 358 11.63 2.71 21.44
N GLU A 359 11.81 1.52 21.99
CA GLU A 359 13.01 1.12 22.71
C GLU A 359 14.14 0.75 21.73
N ALA A 360 13.84 -0.08 20.72
CA ALA A 360 14.83 -0.58 19.76
C ALA A 360 15.49 0.54 18.97
N VAL A 361 14.76 1.61 18.64
CA VAL A 361 15.31 2.75 17.88
C VAL A 361 16.32 3.59 18.69
N ARG A 362 16.48 3.33 19.98
CA ARG A 362 17.45 3.98 20.84
C ARG A 362 18.76 3.20 21.01
N ASP A 363 18.88 2.05 20.32
CA ASP A 363 20.11 1.23 20.36
C ASP A 363 21.33 2.02 19.91
N ARG A 364 22.28 2.24 20.80
CA ARG A 364 23.46 3.08 20.57
C ARG A 364 24.32 2.59 19.42
N THR A 365 24.50 1.28 19.29
CA THR A 365 25.33 0.69 18.22
C THR A 365 24.70 0.94 16.86
N VAL A 366 23.39 0.76 16.74
CA VAL A 366 22.64 1.04 15.50
C VAL A 366 22.72 2.52 15.15
N LEU A 367 22.50 3.42 16.13
CA LEU A 367 22.55 4.87 15.91
C LEU A 367 23.94 5.38 15.53
N GLN A 368 25.00 4.82 16.13
CA GLN A 368 26.38 5.15 15.76
C GLN A 368 26.69 4.76 14.30
N LEU A 369 26.21 3.61 13.86
CA LEU A 369 26.37 3.19 12.47
C LEU A 369 25.46 4.01 11.52
N ALA A 370 24.21 4.29 11.90
CA ALA A 370 23.31 5.13 11.12
C ALA A 370 23.88 6.53 10.86
N ALA A 371 24.66 7.08 11.81
CA ALA A 371 25.35 8.36 11.65
C ALA A 371 26.40 8.34 10.53
N LYS A 372 26.93 7.16 10.16
CA LYS A 372 27.91 6.97 9.08
C LYS A 372 27.27 6.70 7.71
N VAL A 373 25.93 6.58 7.65
CA VAL A 373 25.21 6.33 6.41
C VAL A 373 24.95 7.64 5.66
N ASN A 374 25.38 7.67 4.41
CA ASN A 374 25.24 8.79 3.47
C ASN A 374 24.57 8.32 2.18
N TYR A 375 24.10 9.27 1.37
CA TYR A 375 23.60 8.96 0.04
C TYR A 375 24.21 9.89 -1.03
N GLU A 376 24.18 9.40 -2.26
CA GLU A 376 24.46 10.18 -3.48
C GLU A 376 23.33 9.90 -4.50
N LEU A 377 23.01 10.93 -5.30
CA LEU A 377 22.02 10.79 -6.34
C LEU A 377 22.56 9.99 -7.53
N ASP A 378 21.77 9.07 -8.05
CA ASP A 378 22.06 8.29 -9.24
C ASP A 378 20.88 8.41 -10.21
N SER A 379 21.07 9.21 -11.26
CA SER A 379 20.05 9.45 -12.31
C SER A 379 19.79 8.24 -13.22
N THR A 380 20.56 7.17 -13.10
CA THR A 380 20.34 5.92 -13.84
C THR A 380 19.25 5.05 -13.21
N ILE A 381 18.89 5.30 -11.94
CA ILE A 381 17.82 4.60 -11.24
C ILE A 381 16.46 5.23 -11.64
N ARG A 382 15.64 4.45 -12.35
CA ARG A 382 14.34 4.91 -12.89
C ARG A 382 13.23 4.71 -11.86
N TYR A 383 13.07 5.66 -10.96
CA TYR A 383 11.95 5.68 -10.02
C TYR A 383 10.74 6.41 -10.64
N PRO A 384 9.49 5.92 -10.51
CA PRO A 384 9.06 4.78 -9.68
C PRO A 384 9.04 3.40 -10.37
N GLU A 385 9.43 3.29 -11.64
CA GLU A 385 9.43 2.02 -12.39
C GLU A 385 10.37 0.98 -11.78
N GLN A 386 11.38 1.44 -11.02
CA GLN A 386 12.40 0.61 -10.41
C GLN A 386 12.64 1.04 -8.96
N PHE A 387 12.55 0.09 -8.02
CA PHE A 387 13.00 0.26 -6.65
C PHE A 387 14.35 -0.43 -6.52
N ALA A 388 15.44 0.28 -6.80
CA ALA A 388 16.80 -0.26 -6.75
C ALA A 388 17.51 0.14 -5.45
N GLY A 389 18.38 -0.75 -4.94
CA GLY A 389 19.32 -0.51 -3.87
C GLY A 389 20.76 -0.70 -4.35
N HIS A 390 21.62 0.25 -4.05
CA HIS A 390 23.05 0.13 -4.27
C HIS A 390 23.77 0.61 -3.02
N LEU A 391 24.56 -0.25 -2.40
CA LEU A 391 25.19 -0.03 -1.11
C LEU A 391 26.70 -0.31 -1.19
N MET A 392 27.52 0.63 -0.70
CA MET A 392 28.98 0.51 -0.57
C MET A 392 29.37 0.66 0.89
N LEU A 393 30.21 -0.22 1.39
CA LEU A 393 30.82 -0.15 2.72
C LEU A 393 32.31 0.11 2.57
N THR A 394 32.82 1.15 3.25
CA THR A 394 34.26 1.36 3.45
C THR A 394 34.64 0.86 4.83
N LEU A 395 35.61 -0.05 4.91
CA LEU A 395 36.08 -0.65 6.15
C LEU A 395 37.33 0.06 6.67
N ASP A 396 37.65 -0.14 7.96
CA ASP A 396 38.83 0.46 8.65
C ASP A 396 40.20 0.00 8.09
N ASP A 397 40.24 -1.15 7.40
CA ASP A 397 41.42 -1.67 6.71
C ASP A 397 41.56 -1.13 5.26
N GLY A 398 40.67 -0.21 4.84
CA GLY A 398 40.66 0.43 3.53
C GLY A 398 39.93 -0.35 2.44
N ARG A 399 39.44 -1.55 2.70
CA ARG A 399 38.62 -2.29 1.73
C ARG A 399 37.30 -1.58 1.49
N VAL A 400 36.88 -1.56 0.21
CA VAL A 400 35.52 -1.14 -0.20
C VAL A 400 34.79 -2.37 -0.75
N VAL A 401 33.61 -2.65 -0.23
CA VAL A 401 32.77 -3.74 -0.69
C VAL A 401 31.40 -3.20 -1.06
N GLU A 402 30.81 -3.73 -2.13
CA GLU A 402 29.55 -3.21 -2.67
C GLU A 402 28.58 -4.31 -3.08
N GLU A 403 27.31 -3.99 -3.05
CA GLU A 403 26.19 -4.81 -3.54
C GLU A 403 25.12 -3.94 -4.21
N ARG A 404 24.49 -4.51 -5.24
CA ARG A 404 23.39 -3.89 -5.96
C ARG A 404 22.23 -4.86 -6.12
N GLN A 405 21.03 -4.32 -6.09
CA GLN A 405 19.78 -5.05 -6.36
C GLN A 405 18.80 -4.11 -7.06
N ASP A 406 18.27 -4.53 -8.19
CA ASP A 406 17.46 -3.66 -9.05
C ASP A 406 15.98 -3.64 -8.65
N HIS A 407 15.48 -4.69 -7.98
CA HIS A 407 14.09 -4.80 -7.52
C HIS A 407 14.03 -5.45 -6.13
N PRO A 408 13.01 -5.16 -5.31
CA PRO A 408 12.70 -5.97 -4.12
C PRO A 408 12.54 -7.45 -4.46
N ARG A 409 12.82 -8.32 -3.49
CA ARG A 409 12.64 -9.78 -3.67
C ARG A 409 11.20 -10.20 -3.42
#